data_6322dec262aab70852d5a6b0d419c067
#
_entry.id   6322dec262aab70852d5a6b0d419c067
#
_cell.length_a   1.000
_cell.length_b   1.000
_cell.length_c   1.000
_cell.angle_alpha   90.00
_cell.angle_beta   90.00
_cell.angle_gamma   90.00
#
_symmetry.space_group_name_H-M   'P 1'
#
loop_
_entity.id
_entity.type
_entity.pdbx_description
1 polymer ?
#
loop_
_entity_poly.entity_id
_entity_poly.type
_entity_poly.pdbx_seq_one_letter_code
_entity_poly.pdbx_strand_id
1 'polypeptide(L)'
;MANVLVQTHVMAMDVDALNRVGVYASADIDNGTALVCGVQSSDAKQKHVFSVTPAAAVAKDLWLAYSPEVVTTVDGTLEFRGLDVDPRNFTNAKGKPFDMFKPVAGVDLIQVTKDFFAENYDPDTISGATYVEIQADGSFKAVVSPTSSFGGLQFKIFAKEPIIIGNGTIGGEAVDAWILECTNN
;
A
#
# COMPACT_ATOMS: atom_id res chain seq x y z
N MET A 1 9.06 2.36 10.71
CA MET A 1 9.52 2.61 9.33
C MET A 1 8.32 2.46 8.42
N ALA A 2 8.31 3.17 7.29
CA ALA A 2 7.21 3.03 6.34
C ALA A 2 7.30 1.70 5.58
N ASN A 3 6.15 1.18 5.15
CA ASN A 3 6.07 -0.02 4.33
C ASN A 3 6.67 0.22 2.95
N VAL A 4 7.46 -0.74 2.48
CA VAL A 4 7.87 -0.80 1.07
C VAL A 4 6.91 -1.74 0.35
N LEU A 5 6.17 -1.19 -0.59
CA LEU A 5 5.25 -1.93 -1.45
C LEU A 5 5.86 -2.06 -2.84
N VAL A 6 6.02 -3.29 -3.30
CA VAL A 6 6.45 -3.60 -4.66
C VAL A 6 5.29 -4.22 -5.43
N GLN A 7 5.02 -3.69 -6.60
CA GLN A 7 3.98 -4.19 -7.50
C GLN A 7 4.59 -5.23 -8.44
N THR A 8 4.52 -6.50 -8.03
CA THR A 8 5.18 -7.59 -8.78
C THR A 8 4.41 -7.97 -10.04
N HIS A 9 3.10 -8.18 -9.90
CA HIS A 9 2.17 -8.52 -10.98
C HIS A 9 0.81 -7.90 -10.69
N VAL A 10 0.68 -6.59 -10.98
CA VAL A 10 -0.52 -5.83 -10.67
C VAL A 10 -1.18 -5.37 -11.97
N MET A 11 -2.24 -6.07 -12.39
CA MET A 11 -3.04 -5.68 -13.55
C MET A 11 -3.71 -4.32 -13.36
N ALA A 12 -4.04 -3.98 -12.12
CA ALA A 12 -4.62 -2.69 -11.78
C ALA A 12 -3.78 -1.51 -12.30
N MET A 13 -2.44 -1.65 -12.38
CA MET A 13 -1.57 -0.59 -12.86
C MET A 13 -1.72 -0.30 -14.36
N ASP A 14 -2.14 -1.27 -15.14
CA ASP A 14 -2.32 -1.15 -16.58
C ASP A 14 -3.74 -0.69 -16.98
N VAL A 15 -4.63 -0.51 -16.01
CA VAL A 15 -6.03 -0.16 -16.22
C VAL A 15 -6.35 1.18 -15.55
N ASP A 16 -6.50 2.23 -16.33
CA ASP A 16 -6.77 3.61 -15.85
C ASP A 16 -7.93 3.69 -14.85
N ALA A 17 -8.97 2.90 -15.05
CA ALA A 17 -10.14 2.89 -14.16
C ALA A 17 -9.83 2.38 -12.74
N LEU A 18 -8.73 1.64 -12.56
CA LEU A 18 -8.26 1.09 -11.30
C LEU A 18 -7.14 1.94 -10.67
N ASN A 19 -6.78 3.07 -11.29
CA ASN A 19 -5.81 4.01 -10.79
C ASN A 19 -6.47 5.35 -10.50
N ARG A 20 -6.16 5.95 -9.37
CA ARG A 20 -6.68 7.28 -8.96
C ARG A 20 -5.63 8.03 -8.17
N VAL A 21 -5.88 9.33 -8.06
CA VAL A 21 -5.10 10.21 -7.19
C VAL A 21 -5.92 10.51 -5.95
N GLY A 22 -5.37 10.20 -4.78
CA GLY A 22 -5.97 10.47 -3.49
C GLY A 22 -5.36 11.68 -2.79
N VAL A 23 -6.08 12.29 -1.86
CA VAL A 23 -5.57 13.26 -0.91
C VAL A 23 -6.12 12.97 0.47
N TYR A 24 -5.25 12.86 1.46
CA TYR A 24 -5.62 12.72 2.86
C TYR A 24 -5.21 13.97 3.64
N ALA A 25 -6.21 14.66 4.21
CA ALA A 25 -6.01 15.97 4.82
C ALA A 25 -5.58 15.91 6.30
N SER A 26 -5.61 14.74 6.95
CA SER A 26 -5.46 14.65 8.41
C SER A 26 -4.04 14.30 8.87
N ALA A 27 -3.33 13.42 8.15
CA ALA A 27 -1.99 12.95 8.49
C ALA A 27 -1.22 12.53 7.24
N ASP A 28 0.07 12.19 7.41
CA ASP A 28 0.86 11.48 6.41
C ASP A 28 0.33 10.05 6.24
N ILE A 29 0.54 9.47 5.06
CA ILE A 29 0.10 8.11 4.72
C ILE A 29 1.27 7.32 4.11
N ASP A 30 1.50 6.13 4.64
CA ASP A 30 2.48 5.20 4.07
C ASP A 30 1.93 4.48 2.84
N ASN A 31 2.83 4.10 1.93
CA ASN A 31 2.46 3.21 0.83
C ASN A 31 1.90 1.89 1.38
N GLY A 32 0.90 1.32 0.69
CA GLY A 32 0.20 0.12 1.15
C GLY A 32 -0.94 0.37 2.13
N THR A 33 -1.14 1.61 2.64
CA THR A 33 -2.30 1.91 3.48
C THR A 33 -3.59 1.68 2.69
N ALA A 34 -4.52 0.93 3.28
CA ALA A 34 -5.84 0.70 2.70
C ALA A 34 -6.75 1.91 2.90
N LEU A 35 -7.40 2.33 1.83
CA LEU A 35 -8.14 3.59 1.74
C LEU A 35 -9.56 3.39 1.21
N VAL A 36 -10.49 4.11 1.79
CA VAL A 36 -11.81 4.35 1.20
C VAL A 36 -11.71 5.59 0.32
N CYS A 37 -12.06 5.45 -0.95
CA CYS A 37 -12.14 6.55 -1.89
C CYS A 37 -13.47 7.29 -1.70
N GLY A 38 -13.38 8.57 -1.31
CA GLY A 38 -14.54 9.44 -1.10
C GLY A 38 -14.90 10.26 -2.34
N VAL A 39 -15.33 11.50 -2.12
CA VAL A 39 -15.79 12.38 -3.19
C VAL A 39 -14.62 12.98 -3.96
N GLN A 40 -14.84 13.22 -5.24
CA GLN A 40 -13.91 13.95 -6.09
C GLN A 40 -13.79 15.41 -5.62
N SER A 41 -12.60 15.98 -5.70
CA SER A 41 -12.34 17.36 -5.36
C SER A 41 -13.20 18.30 -6.22
N SER A 42 -13.80 19.30 -5.58
CA SER A 42 -14.51 20.37 -6.27
C SER A 42 -13.58 21.46 -6.83
N ASP A 43 -12.29 21.42 -6.48
CA ASP A 43 -11.31 22.38 -7.02
C ASP A 43 -11.07 22.11 -8.52
N ALA A 44 -11.29 23.15 -9.33
CA ALA A 44 -11.09 23.09 -10.77
C ALA A 44 -9.66 22.69 -11.19
N LYS A 45 -8.67 22.93 -10.33
CA LYS A 45 -7.27 22.55 -10.54
C LYS A 45 -6.95 21.11 -10.12
N GLN A 46 -7.88 20.44 -9.42
CA GLN A 46 -7.69 19.10 -8.86
C GLN A 46 -8.84 18.16 -9.27
N LYS A 47 -9.34 18.27 -10.50
CA LYS A 47 -10.51 17.51 -10.98
C LYS A 47 -10.36 15.97 -10.94
N HIS A 48 -9.14 15.47 -10.84
CA HIS A 48 -8.86 14.03 -10.80
C HIS A 48 -8.42 13.54 -9.41
N VAL A 49 -8.51 14.41 -8.40
CA VAL A 49 -8.13 14.09 -7.03
C VAL A 49 -9.36 13.74 -6.20
N PHE A 50 -9.28 12.66 -5.43
CA PHE A 50 -10.35 12.19 -4.56
C PHE A 50 -9.95 12.38 -3.09
N SER A 51 -10.88 12.80 -2.25
CA SER A 51 -10.68 12.73 -0.81
C SER A 51 -10.65 11.27 -0.38
N VAL A 52 -9.72 10.90 0.49
CA VAL A 52 -9.62 9.53 1.00
C VAL A 52 -9.56 9.51 2.51
N THR A 53 -9.94 8.38 3.08
CA THR A 53 -9.78 8.07 4.51
C THR A 53 -9.22 6.67 4.66
N PRO A 54 -8.40 6.40 5.70
CA PRO A 54 -8.01 5.03 6.04
C PRO A 54 -9.24 4.14 6.19
N ALA A 55 -9.14 2.91 5.71
CA ALA A 55 -10.25 1.98 5.67
C ALA A 55 -10.53 1.39 7.05
N ALA A 56 -11.81 1.09 7.31
CA ALA A 56 -12.21 0.25 8.43
C ALA A 56 -12.31 -1.22 8.03
N ALA A 57 -12.23 -2.13 8.99
CA ALA A 57 -12.07 -3.58 8.83
C ALA A 57 -13.03 -4.30 7.86
N VAL A 58 -14.21 -3.77 7.61
CA VAL A 58 -15.23 -4.42 6.76
C VAL A 58 -15.59 -3.60 5.52
N ALA A 59 -14.81 -2.57 5.21
CA ALA A 59 -15.04 -1.74 4.05
C ALA A 59 -14.70 -2.52 2.75
N LYS A 60 -15.52 -2.30 1.73
CA LYS A 60 -15.37 -2.88 0.39
C LYS A 60 -14.86 -1.83 -0.59
N ASP A 61 -14.44 -2.30 -1.75
CA ASP A 61 -13.97 -1.42 -2.82
C ASP A 61 -12.79 -0.52 -2.37
N LEU A 62 -11.82 -1.13 -1.71
CA LEU A 62 -10.70 -0.43 -1.13
C LEU A 62 -9.59 -0.17 -2.15
N TRP A 63 -8.86 0.88 -1.88
CA TRP A 63 -7.70 1.31 -2.65
C TRP A 63 -6.44 1.18 -1.78
N LEU A 64 -5.29 0.92 -2.38
CA LEU A 64 -4.01 0.97 -1.69
C LEU A 64 -3.26 2.23 -2.11
N ALA A 65 -2.73 2.96 -1.14
CA ALA A 65 -1.82 4.06 -1.41
C ALA A 65 -0.55 3.50 -2.05
N TYR A 66 -0.13 4.11 -3.15
CA TYR A 66 1.12 3.81 -3.81
C TYR A 66 1.60 5.02 -4.60
N SER A 67 2.71 5.58 -4.17
CA SER A 67 3.40 6.62 -4.94
C SER A 67 4.86 6.24 -5.12
N PRO A 68 5.46 6.57 -6.26
CA PRO A 68 6.90 6.42 -6.41
C PRO A 68 7.63 7.32 -5.42
N GLU A 69 8.74 6.84 -4.89
CA GLU A 69 9.58 7.57 -3.93
C GLU A 69 10.31 8.75 -4.58
N VAL A 70 10.35 8.78 -5.91
CA VAL A 70 10.96 9.86 -6.71
C VAL A 70 9.88 10.65 -7.40
N VAL A 71 9.87 11.94 -7.22
CA VAL A 71 8.94 12.86 -7.85
C VAL A 71 9.69 13.89 -8.68
N THR A 72 9.18 14.14 -9.88
CA THR A 72 9.67 15.26 -10.70
C THR A 72 8.98 16.55 -10.24
N THR A 73 9.76 17.54 -9.85
CA THR A 73 9.23 18.86 -9.50
C THR A 73 8.81 19.65 -10.76
N VAL A 74 8.10 20.76 -10.54
CA VAL A 74 7.59 21.61 -11.63
C VAL A 74 8.72 22.22 -12.49
N ASP A 75 9.90 22.35 -11.95
CA ASP A 75 11.12 22.85 -12.66
C ASP A 75 11.90 21.70 -13.37
N GLY A 76 11.42 20.46 -13.27
CA GLY A 76 12.06 19.30 -13.90
C GLY A 76 13.18 18.69 -13.08
N THR A 77 13.47 19.18 -11.88
CA THR A 77 14.38 18.52 -10.96
C THR A 77 13.73 17.26 -10.37
N LEU A 78 14.51 16.21 -10.21
CA LEU A 78 14.06 15.01 -9.47
C LEU A 78 14.16 15.30 -7.98
N GLU A 79 13.03 15.25 -7.31
CA GLU A 79 12.95 15.39 -5.86
C GLU A 79 12.62 14.04 -5.25
N PHE A 80 13.49 13.58 -4.36
CA PHE A 80 13.17 12.44 -3.52
C PHE A 80 12.23 12.93 -2.42
N ARG A 81 11.04 12.34 -2.29
CA ARG A 81 10.10 12.67 -1.22
C ARG A 81 10.55 12.15 0.15
N GLY A 82 11.48 11.21 0.18
CA GLY A 82 12.19 10.81 1.39
C GLY A 82 13.42 11.67 1.62
N LEU A 83 13.83 11.84 2.87
CA LEU A 83 15.05 12.55 3.23
C LEU A 83 16.33 11.77 2.89
N ASP A 84 16.18 10.51 2.50
CA ASP A 84 17.28 9.66 2.05
C ASP A 84 16.81 8.65 0.97
N VAL A 85 17.76 7.83 0.52
CA VAL A 85 17.57 6.84 -0.56
C VAL A 85 16.85 5.57 -0.08
N ASP A 86 16.55 5.48 1.22
CA ASP A 86 15.87 4.31 1.79
C ASP A 86 14.35 4.46 1.64
N PRO A 87 13.69 3.62 0.82
CA PRO A 87 12.26 3.68 0.62
C PRO A 87 11.44 3.47 1.92
N ARG A 88 12.05 2.91 2.97
CA ARG A 88 11.41 2.78 4.28
C ARG A 88 11.21 4.11 5.01
N ASN A 89 11.83 5.18 4.54
CA ASN A 89 11.67 6.53 5.08
C ASN A 89 10.69 7.39 4.26
N PHE A 90 10.08 6.80 3.23
CA PHE A 90 9.12 7.50 2.37
C PHE A 90 7.71 7.47 2.96
N THR A 91 7.06 8.63 2.99
CA THR A 91 5.64 8.76 3.31
C THR A 91 4.96 9.75 2.36
N ASN A 92 3.70 9.52 2.07
CA ASN A 92 2.87 10.47 1.32
C ASN A 92 2.44 11.60 2.27
N ALA A 93 2.92 12.81 2.02
CA ALA A 93 2.74 13.93 2.94
C ALA A 93 1.28 14.36 3.06
N LYS A 94 0.87 14.73 4.27
CA LYS A 94 -0.43 15.29 4.61
C LYS A 94 -0.88 16.37 3.63
N GLY A 95 -2.10 16.23 3.11
CA GLY A 95 -2.73 17.21 2.23
C GLY A 95 -2.11 17.32 0.84
N LYS A 96 -1.16 16.45 0.50
CA LYS A 96 -0.58 16.36 -0.84
C LYS A 96 -1.24 15.23 -1.63
N PRO A 97 -1.43 15.40 -2.95
CA PRO A 97 -1.89 14.32 -3.81
C PRO A 97 -0.88 13.17 -3.84
N PHE A 98 -1.39 11.95 -3.88
CA PHE A 98 -0.62 10.73 -4.03
C PHE A 98 -1.38 9.71 -4.89
N ASP A 99 -0.65 8.81 -5.51
CA ASP A 99 -1.24 7.79 -6.36
C ASP A 99 -1.81 6.64 -5.51
N MET A 100 -2.88 6.03 -6.00
CA MET A 100 -3.49 4.85 -5.40
C MET A 100 -4.07 3.94 -6.47
N PHE A 101 -4.08 2.65 -6.20
CA PHE A 101 -4.67 1.65 -7.10
C PHE A 101 -5.68 0.77 -6.35
N LYS A 102 -6.62 0.19 -7.10
CA LYS A 102 -7.63 -0.74 -6.59
C LYS A 102 -7.20 -2.17 -6.92
N PRO A 103 -6.78 -2.99 -5.94
CA PRO A 103 -6.41 -4.38 -6.20
C PRO A 103 -7.56 -5.19 -6.76
N VAL A 104 -7.26 -6.06 -7.73
CA VAL A 104 -8.24 -6.95 -8.37
C VAL A 104 -8.12 -8.36 -7.78
N ALA A 105 -9.22 -8.84 -7.21
CA ALA A 105 -9.28 -10.16 -6.60
C ALA A 105 -9.02 -11.27 -7.63
N GLY A 106 -8.18 -12.24 -7.25
CA GLY A 106 -7.79 -13.39 -8.07
C GLY A 106 -6.77 -13.08 -9.16
N VAL A 107 -6.24 -11.85 -9.22
CA VAL A 107 -5.31 -11.42 -10.28
C VAL A 107 -4.07 -10.76 -9.72
N ASP A 108 -4.23 -9.78 -8.85
CA ASP A 108 -3.12 -8.92 -8.44
C ASP A 108 -2.27 -9.55 -7.33
N LEU A 109 -0.95 -9.50 -7.54
CA LEU A 109 0.08 -9.87 -6.58
C LEU A 109 0.86 -8.62 -6.18
N ILE A 110 0.98 -8.39 -4.88
CA ILE A 110 1.82 -7.33 -4.31
C ILE A 110 2.89 -7.95 -3.42
N GLN A 111 4.04 -7.30 -3.32
CA GLN A 111 5.07 -7.68 -2.35
C GLN A 111 5.23 -6.57 -1.32
N VAL A 112 5.22 -6.92 -0.05
CA VAL A 112 5.20 -5.97 1.07
C VAL A 112 6.22 -6.35 2.13
N THR A 113 6.79 -5.35 2.78
CA THR A 113 7.69 -5.54 3.92
C THR A 113 6.91 -5.72 5.22
N LYS A 114 7.63 -6.02 6.30
CA LYS A 114 7.06 -6.26 7.63
C LYS A 114 6.18 -5.10 8.13
N ASP A 115 6.57 -3.87 7.82
CA ASP A 115 5.85 -2.66 8.28
C ASP A 115 4.44 -2.48 7.68
N PHE A 116 4.08 -3.31 6.68
CA PHE A 116 2.71 -3.42 6.17
C PHE A 116 1.73 -3.99 7.21
N PHE A 117 2.24 -4.80 8.13
CA PHE A 117 1.42 -5.45 9.15
C PHE A 117 1.41 -4.62 10.43
N ALA A 118 0.32 -4.69 11.16
CA ALA A 118 0.27 -4.17 12.52
C ALA A 118 1.33 -4.85 13.39
N GLU A 119 1.80 -4.15 14.42
CA GLU A 119 2.80 -4.67 15.34
C GLU A 119 2.38 -6.03 15.92
N ASN A 120 3.27 -7.01 15.83
CA ASN A 120 3.07 -8.41 16.27
C ASN A 120 2.01 -9.20 15.47
N TYR A 121 1.61 -8.72 14.30
CA TYR A 121 0.65 -9.41 13.42
C TYR A 121 1.22 -9.77 12.03
N ASP A 122 2.53 -9.80 11.89
CA ASP A 122 3.18 -10.25 10.66
C ASP A 122 3.15 -11.79 10.54
N PRO A 123 3.36 -12.35 9.33
CA PRO A 123 3.29 -13.79 9.11
C PRO A 123 4.33 -14.63 9.85
N ASP A 124 5.46 -14.05 10.26
CA ASP A 124 6.46 -14.77 11.07
C ASP A 124 6.03 -14.87 12.54
N THR A 125 5.31 -13.87 13.02
CA THR A 125 4.80 -13.83 14.40
C THR A 125 3.56 -14.71 14.55
N ILE A 126 2.68 -14.76 13.55
CA ILE A 126 1.48 -15.59 13.57
C ILE A 126 1.76 -16.95 12.95
N SER A 127 2.02 -17.95 13.78
CA SER A 127 2.34 -19.30 13.33
C SER A 127 1.22 -19.89 12.46
N GLY A 128 1.57 -20.34 11.25
CA GLY A 128 0.64 -20.92 10.30
C GLY A 128 -0.26 -19.91 9.58
N ALA A 129 0.10 -18.63 9.60
CA ALA A 129 -0.63 -17.60 8.86
C ALA A 129 -0.66 -17.92 7.35
N THR A 130 -1.84 -17.84 6.75
CA THR A 130 -2.05 -18.08 5.32
C THR A 130 -2.79 -16.94 4.63
N TYR A 131 -3.43 -16.06 5.39
CA TYR A 131 -4.16 -14.90 4.90
C TYR A 131 -3.79 -13.61 5.62
N VAL A 132 -4.15 -12.49 5.02
CA VAL A 132 -3.97 -11.15 5.56
C VAL A 132 -5.29 -10.40 5.45
N GLU A 133 -5.72 -9.79 6.55
CA GLU A 133 -6.99 -9.05 6.65
C GLU A 133 -6.76 -7.65 7.21
N ILE A 134 -7.65 -6.72 6.84
CA ILE A 134 -7.66 -5.37 7.40
C ILE A 134 -8.23 -5.39 8.82
N GLN A 135 -7.63 -4.59 9.69
CA GLN A 135 -8.13 -4.30 11.03
C GLN A 135 -9.04 -3.05 11.04
N ALA A 136 -9.63 -2.77 12.20
CA ALA A 136 -10.54 -1.63 12.36
C ALA A 136 -9.85 -0.25 12.22
N ASP A 137 -8.54 -0.20 12.37
CA ASP A 137 -7.71 1.01 12.23
C ASP A 137 -7.13 1.17 10.82
N GLY A 138 -7.47 0.28 9.88
CA GLY A 138 -6.96 0.28 8.51
C GLY A 138 -5.58 -0.37 8.35
N SER A 139 -4.96 -0.86 9.41
CA SER A 139 -3.75 -1.67 9.34
C SER A 139 -4.05 -3.11 8.90
N PHE A 140 -3.04 -3.90 8.58
CA PHE A 140 -3.18 -5.28 8.16
C PHE A 140 -2.69 -6.24 9.24
N LYS A 141 -3.31 -7.40 9.31
CA LYS A 141 -2.89 -8.50 10.17
C LYS A 141 -2.87 -9.82 9.43
N ALA A 142 -1.86 -10.64 9.72
CA ALA A 142 -1.83 -12.02 9.28
C ALA A 142 -2.79 -12.88 10.12
N VAL A 143 -3.47 -13.83 9.48
CA VAL A 143 -4.41 -14.78 10.12
C VAL A 143 -4.22 -16.18 9.55
N VAL A 144 -4.52 -17.20 10.35
CA VAL A 144 -4.37 -18.60 9.94
C VAL A 144 -5.43 -19.00 8.90
N SER A 145 -6.65 -18.51 9.09
CA SER A 145 -7.76 -18.75 8.17
C SER A 145 -8.61 -17.50 8.02
N PRO A 146 -9.26 -17.31 6.86
CA PRO A 146 -10.16 -16.18 6.67
C PRO A 146 -11.25 -16.14 7.73
N THR A 147 -11.54 -14.95 8.22
CA THR A 147 -12.74 -14.75 9.04
C THR A 147 -13.97 -14.99 8.16
N SER A 148 -14.83 -15.92 8.53
CA SER A 148 -15.92 -16.44 7.70
C SER A 148 -16.97 -15.40 7.23
N SER A 149 -17.00 -14.23 7.84
CA SER A 149 -17.86 -13.10 7.48
C SER A 149 -17.09 -11.90 6.94
N PHE A 150 -15.78 -12.04 6.67
CA PHE A 150 -14.96 -10.94 6.22
C PHE A 150 -15.27 -10.57 4.77
N GLY A 151 -15.84 -9.41 4.55
CA GLY A 151 -16.22 -8.91 3.22
C GLY A 151 -15.35 -7.79 2.69
N GLY A 152 -14.25 -7.46 3.40
CA GLY A 152 -13.32 -6.41 3.03
C GLY A 152 -12.12 -6.90 2.22
N LEU A 153 -11.16 -6.01 1.99
CA LEU A 153 -9.92 -6.34 1.28
C LEU A 153 -9.14 -7.43 2.04
N GLN A 154 -8.84 -8.51 1.34
CA GLN A 154 -8.16 -9.68 1.88
C GLN A 154 -7.12 -10.18 0.89
N PHE A 155 -6.01 -10.63 1.44
CA PHE A 155 -4.95 -11.27 0.66
C PHE A 155 -4.68 -12.67 1.18
N LYS A 156 -4.19 -13.53 0.28
CA LYS A 156 -3.57 -14.82 0.61
C LYS A 156 -2.07 -14.66 0.56
N ILE A 157 -1.37 -15.20 1.56
CA ILE A 157 0.09 -15.23 1.55
C ILE A 157 0.54 -16.27 0.52
N PHE A 158 1.21 -15.81 -0.53
CA PHE A 158 1.66 -16.66 -1.63
C PHE A 158 3.06 -17.22 -1.34
N ALA A 159 4.00 -16.36 -0.94
CA ALA A 159 5.37 -16.75 -0.62
C ALA A 159 6.03 -15.73 0.33
N LYS A 160 7.06 -16.16 1.05
CA LYS A 160 8.02 -15.27 1.70
C LYS A 160 9.22 -15.12 0.76
N GLU A 161 9.46 -13.91 0.29
CA GLU A 161 10.57 -13.60 -0.60
C GLU A 161 11.17 -12.26 -0.20
N PRO A 162 12.39 -12.25 0.37
CA PRO A 162 13.02 -11.01 0.83
C PRO A 162 13.32 -10.09 -0.35
N ILE A 163 13.23 -8.79 -0.11
CA ILE A 163 13.66 -7.76 -1.05
C ILE A 163 14.99 -7.15 -0.59
N ILE A 164 15.79 -6.73 -1.56
CA ILE A 164 17.04 -6.03 -1.27
C ILE A 164 16.77 -4.52 -1.35
N ILE A 165 16.92 -3.86 -0.22
CA ILE A 165 16.79 -2.40 -0.09
C ILE A 165 18.17 -1.79 0.07
N GLY A 166 18.44 -0.68 -0.61
CA GLY A 166 19.68 0.06 -0.50
C GLY A 166 20.27 0.45 -1.86
N ASN A 167 21.22 1.37 -1.85
CA ASN A 167 21.90 1.71 -3.08
C ASN A 167 23.03 0.69 -3.35
N GLY A 168 23.14 0.25 -4.60
CA GLY A 168 24.09 -0.77 -5.02
C GLY A 168 25.59 -0.42 -4.85
N THR A 169 25.93 0.74 -4.28
CA THR A 169 27.31 1.19 -4.06
C THR A 169 27.86 0.78 -2.69
N ILE A 170 26.99 0.54 -1.70
CA ILE A 170 27.39 0.23 -0.30
C ILE A 170 26.91 -1.16 0.14
N GLY A 171 26.22 -1.89 -0.72
CA GLY A 171 25.56 -3.16 -0.39
C GLY A 171 24.10 -2.96 0.04
N GLY A 172 23.21 -3.79 -0.50
CA GLY A 172 21.80 -3.80 -0.10
C GLY A 172 21.61 -4.62 1.18
N GLU A 173 20.62 -4.24 1.97
CA GLU A 173 20.11 -5.00 3.09
C GLU A 173 18.96 -5.90 2.60
N ALA A 174 19.02 -7.19 2.90
CA ALA A 174 17.89 -8.10 2.65
C ALA A 174 16.84 -7.89 3.74
N VAL A 175 15.66 -7.45 3.35
CA VAL A 175 14.53 -7.19 4.25
C VAL A 175 13.47 -8.25 4.02
N ASP A 176 12.92 -8.82 5.08
CA ASP A 176 11.83 -9.77 5.00
C ASP A 176 10.61 -9.15 4.33
N ALA A 177 10.12 -9.84 3.32
CA ALA A 177 8.94 -9.44 2.58
C ALA A 177 8.09 -10.66 2.18
N TRP A 178 6.82 -10.41 1.91
CA TRP A 178 5.85 -11.44 1.52
C TRP A 178 5.13 -11.03 0.25
N ILE A 179 4.98 -12.00 -0.63
CA ILE A 179 4.13 -11.88 -1.81
C ILE A 179 2.70 -12.23 -1.39
N LEU A 180 1.78 -11.32 -1.65
CA LEU A 180 0.37 -11.40 -1.27
C LEU A 180 -0.49 -11.38 -2.53
N GLU A 181 -1.39 -12.37 -2.66
CA GLU A 181 -2.41 -12.43 -3.72
C GLU A 181 -3.71 -11.83 -3.22
N CYS A 182 -4.26 -10.85 -3.93
CA CYS A 182 -5.58 -10.31 -3.60
C CYS A 182 -6.66 -11.37 -3.81
N THR A 183 -7.40 -11.74 -2.77
CA THR A 183 -8.46 -12.77 -2.84
C THR A 183 -9.85 -12.16 -2.74
N ASN A 184 -9.98 -10.98 -2.17
CA ASN A 184 -11.24 -10.25 -2.03
C ASN A 184 -10.98 -8.75 -1.97
N ASN A 185 -11.87 -7.95 -2.60
CA ASN A 185 -11.89 -6.49 -2.49
C ASN A 185 -13.27 -5.90 -2.89
#